data_38163d47ae50d2ce0020e0c8ed53453c
#
_entry.id   38163d47ae50d2ce0020e0c8ed53453c
#
_cell.length_a   1.000
_cell.length_b   1.000
_cell.length_c   1.000
_cell.angle_alpha   90.00
_cell.angle_beta   90.00
_cell.angle_gamma   90.00
#
_symmetry.space_group_name_H-M   'P 1'
#
loop_
_entity.id
_entity.type
_entity.pdbx_description
1 polymer ?
#
loop_
_entity_poly.entity_id
_entity_poly.type
_entity_poly.pdbx_seq_one_letter_code
_entity_poly.pdbx_strand_id
1 'polypeptide(L)'
;MWRQTLFDGSDLGLSKPFQFTNLSSIVLPRMRKSMIFLASGELRAYLEKTGRSGGGAHGHLEECTRSDSSGKQFCLIKTSNLEDAGIQTEAFIQWIVQKTLEAEGLGSRVPRVYEIFRNENNSVGFTMHEVLDSKLCGRFLSESRTLERDIIHFLAQTAAILQRLEERLELDHRDLKADNLIISAKPSSMKWKGITIESPFTVHIVDFGFACMGNSGITQMDASDGTLPPLDPCPKEGRDLFHLIVSFYSIPSVRTQLTEPLRSLFSTWLTVSDKSCAGMAEKWLSTEWLYLITSQKKFSNPSCRPEAILQALGPLL
;
A
#
# COMPACT_ATOMS: atom_id res chain seq x y z
N MET A 1 19.30 6.43 4.46
CA MET A 1 19.34 6.30 5.94
C MET A 1 18.76 4.97 6.42
N TRP A 2 17.54 4.57 6.04
CA TRP A 2 16.93 3.30 6.46
C TRP A 2 17.75 2.03 6.11
N ARG A 3 18.55 2.01 5.05
CA ARG A 3 19.36 0.84 4.60
C ARG A 3 20.35 0.33 5.62
N GLN A 4 21.00 1.23 6.35
CA GLN A 4 22.00 0.88 7.37
C GLN A 4 21.40 0.78 8.77
N THR A 5 20.10 1.05 8.91
CA THR A 5 19.41 0.98 10.19
C THR A 5 19.31 -0.48 10.62
N LEU A 6 19.68 -0.73 11.86
CA LEU A 6 19.45 -2.01 12.52
C LEU A 6 18.04 -1.96 13.12
N PHE A 7 17.15 -2.80 12.61
CA PHE A 7 15.78 -2.89 13.07
C PHE A 7 15.62 -3.98 14.11
N ASP A 8 14.94 -3.65 15.21
CA ASP A 8 14.47 -4.66 16.16
C ASP A 8 13.18 -5.27 15.60
N GLY A 9 13.26 -6.50 15.12
CA GLY A 9 12.13 -7.26 14.59
C GLY A 9 11.41 -8.10 15.64
N SER A 10 11.57 -7.83 16.93
CA SER A 10 10.95 -8.62 18.01
C SER A 10 9.42 -8.63 17.93
N ASP A 11 8.81 -7.56 17.46
CA ASP A 11 7.37 -7.47 17.22
C ASP A 11 6.89 -8.30 16.01
N LEU A 12 7.78 -8.68 15.10
CA LEU A 12 7.55 -9.68 14.05
C LEU A 12 7.87 -11.13 14.49
N GLY A 13 8.30 -11.32 15.73
CA GLY A 13 8.77 -12.61 16.23
C GLY A 13 10.18 -12.98 15.82
N LEU A 14 10.99 -12.04 15.35
CA LEU A 14 12.40 -12.28 15.01
C LEU A 14 13.25 -12.33 16.27
N SER A 15 14.19 -13.26 16.32
CA SER A 15 15.07 -13.46 17.48
C SER A 15 16.31 -12.56 17.50
N LYS A 16 16.57 -11.86 16.39
CA LYS A 16 17.74 -10.98 16.25
C LYS A 16 17.38 -9.74 15.44
N PRO A 17 17.96 -8.58 15.75
CA PRO A 17 17.88 -7.41 14.91
C PRO A 17 18.39 -7.70 13.49
N PHE A 18 17.86 -7.00 12.50
CA PHE A 18 18.17 -7.22 11.09
C PHE A 18 18.36 -5.91 10.32
N GLN A 19 18.95 -6.02 9.14
CA GLN A 19 19.03 -4.94 8.14
C GLN A 19 18.33 -5.37 6.86
N PHE A 20 17.74 -4.44 6.14
CA PHE A 20 17.05 -4.73 4.86
C PHE A 20 17.99 -5.26 3.77
N THR A 21 19.29 -5.03 3.89
CA THR A 21 20.29 -5.55 2.96
C THR A 21 20.48 -7.07 3.07
N ASN A 22 19.89 -7.71 4.06
CA ASN A 22 20.14 -9.13 4.37
C ASN A 22 18.86 -9.92 4.73
N LEU A 23 17.75 -9.63 4.04
CA LEU A 23 16.45 -10.27 4.32
C LEU A 23 16.49 -11.80 4.15
N SER A 24 17.25 -12.31 3.16
CA SER A 24 17.34 -13.74 2.89
C SER A 24 17.99 -14.55 4.03
N SER A 25 18.81 -13.90 4.87
CA SER A 25 19.47 -14.55 6.01
C SER A 25 18.65 -14.54 7.30
N ILE A 26 17.48 -13.91 7.31
CA ILE A 26 16.65 -13.80 8.50
C ILE A 26 16.01 -15.15 8.81
N VAL A 27 16.17 -15.60 10.05
CA VAL A 27 15.48 -16.81 10.54
C VAL A 27 14.05 -16.40 10.94
N LEU A 28 13.11 -16.77 10.09
CA LEU A 28 11.68 -16.49 10.32
C LEU A 28 11.08 -17.50 11.32
N PRO A 29 10.04 -17.08 12.08
CA PRO A 29 9.12 -17.97 12.79
C PRO A 29 8.61 -19.10 11.89
N ARG A 30 8.18 -20.20 12.49
CA ARG A 30 7.63 -21.36 11.79
C ARG A 30 6.15 -21.53 12.10
N MET A 31 5.33 -21.64 11.07
CA MET A 31 3.93 -22.02 11.22
C MET A 31 3.77 -23.51 11.01
N ARG A 32 3.18 -24.19 12.03
CA ARG A 32 2.81 -25.62 11.98
C ARG A 32 1.34 -25.74 12.32
N LYS A 33 0.55 -26.31 11.42
CA LYS A 33 -0.92 -26.30 11.50
C LYS A 33 -1.44 -24.86 11.66
N SER A 34 -2.01 -24.54 12.79
CA SER A 34 -2.53 -23.20 13.11
C SER A 34 -1.70 -22.46 14.18
N MET A 35 -0.46 -22.85 14.41
CA MET A 35 0.40 -22.31 15.47
C MET A 35 1.68 -21.72 14.87
N ILE A 36 2.04 -20.52 15.31
CA ILE A 36 3.29 -19.84 14.95
C ILE A 36 4.26 -19.96 16.11
N PHE A 37 5.43 -20.53 15.84
CA PHE A 37 6.53 -20.74 16.78
C PHE A 37 7.70 -19.82 16.44
N LEU A 38 8.28 -19.20 17.46
CA LEU A 38 9.55 -18.49 17.35
C LEU A 38 10.68 -19.44 16.98
N ALA A 39 11.83 -18.91 16.56
CA ALA A 39 13.03 -19.71 16.32
C ALA A 39 13.50 -20.47 17.56
N SER A 40 13.19 -20.00 18.76
CA SER A 40 13.43 -20.69 20.04
C SER A 40 12.56 -21.92 20.26
N GLY A 41 11.51 -22.12 19.46
CA GLY A 41 10.49 -23.16 19.69
C GLY A 41 9.32 -22.73 20.57
N GLU A 42 9.32 -21.51 21.11
CA GLU A 42 8.24 -20.96 21.91
C GLU A 42 7.02 -20.63 21.06
N LEU A 43 5.81 -20.91 21.55
CA LEU A 43 4.55 -20.55 20.90
C LEU A 43 4.36 -19.03 20.92
N ARG A 44 4.28 -18.41 19.75
CA ARG A 44 4.06 -16.98 19.57
C ARG A 44 2.59 -16.63 19.44
N ALA A 45 1.85 -17.37 18.60
CA ALA A 45 0.44 -17.12 18.34
C ALA A 45 -0.27 -18.39 17.87
N TYR A 46 -1.58 -18.43 18.09
CA TYR A 46 -2.51 -19.40 17.55
C TYR A 46 -3.43 -18.70 16.55
N LEU A 47 -3.66 -19.31 15.38
CA LEU A 47 -4.50 -18.79 14.31
C LEU A 47 -5.72 -19.69 14.12
N GLU A 48 -6.91 -19.16 14.37
CA GLU A 48 -8.19 -19.84 14.12
C GLU A 48 -8.78 -19.30 12.81
N LYS A 49 -8.75 -20.12 11.76
CA LYS A 49 -9.25 -19.74 10.43
C LYS A 49 -10.77 -19.68 10.44
N THR A 50 -11.35 -18.65 9.82
CA THR A 50 -12.81 -18.47 9.74
C THR A 50 -13.44 -19.22 8.56
N GLY A 51 -12.62 -19.71 7.64
CA GLY A 51 -13.04 -20.35 6.40
C GLY A 51 -13.36 -19.35 5.27
N ARG A 52 -13.30 -18.05 5.52
CA ARG A 52 -13.40 -17.03 4.47
C ARG A 52 -12.04 -16.81 3.86
N SER A 53 -11.99 -16.89 2.54
CA SER A 53 -10.75 -16.70 1.80
C SER A 53 -11.00 -15.92 0.52
N GLY A 54 -9.97 -15.19 0.10
CA GLY A 54 -9.89 -14.49 -1.17
C GLY A 54 -8.53 -14.73 -1.80
N GLY A 55 -8.43 -14.61 -3.10
CA GLY A 55 -7.17 -14.76 -3.81
C GLY A 55 -7.03 -13.70 -4.88
N GLY A 56 -5.79 -13.30 -5.15
CA GLY A 56 -5.39 -12.47 -6.26
C GLY A 56 -4.27 -13.15 -7.06
N ALA A 57 -3.76 -12.46 -8.08
CA ALA A 57 -2.68 -12.98 -8.93
C ALA A 57 -1.40 -13.33 -8.13
N HIS A 58 -1.16 -12.65 -7.01
CA HIS A 58 0.10 -12.70 -6.26
C HIS A 58 0.00 -13.39 -4.89
N GLY A 59 -1.13 -14.01 -4.55
CA GLY A 59 -1.23 -14.72 -3.28
C GLY A 59 -2.66 -15.05 -2.86
N HIS A 60 -2.75 -15.78 -1.77
CA HIS A 60 -3.99 -16.17 -1.12
C HIS A 60 -4.14 -15.41 0.20
N LEU A 61 -5.31 -14.82 0.40
CA LEU A 61 -5.73 -14.15 1.63
C LEU A 61 -6.74 -15.02 2.37
N GLU A 62 -6.56 -15.21 3.66
CA GLU A 62 -7.46 -15.98 4.51
C GLU A 62 -7.75 -15.23 5.80
N GLU A 63 -9.03 -15.08 6.14
CA GLU A 63 -9.44 -14.46 7.39
C GLU A 63 -9.20 -15.41 8.57
N CYS A 64 -8.69 -14.88 9.65
CA CYS A 64 -8.48 -15.64 10.89
C CYS A 64 -8.63 -14.78 12.14
N THR A 65 -8.80 -15.45 13.27
CA THR A 65 -8.62 -14.86 14.60
C THR A 65 -7.24 -15.27 15.12
N ARG A 66 -6.41 -14.29 15.40
CA ARG A 66 -5.10 -14.45 16.01
C ARG A 66 -5.23 -14.33 17.52
N SER A 67 -4.68 -15.28 18.28
CA SER A 67 -4.64 -15.29 19.75
C SER A 67 -3.20 -15.37 20.24
N ASP A 68 -2.81 -14.46 21.10
CA ASP A 68 -1.52 -14.46 21.82
C ASP A 68 -1.69 -14.02 23.26
N SER A 69 -0.60 -13.71 23.97
CA SER A 69 -0.61 -13.23 25.35
C SER A 69 -1.34 -11.89 25.54
N SER A 70 -1.53 -11.10 24.49
CA SER A 70 -2.26 -9.82 24.53
C SER A 70 -3.76 -9.96 24.27
N GLY A 71 -4.24 -11.15 23.87
CA GLY A 71 -5.64 -11.44 23.61
C GLY A 71 -5.94 -11.90 22.20
N LYS A 72 -7.21 -11.75 21.78
CA LYS A 72 -7.71 -12.13 20.45
C LYS A 72 -7.81 -10.93 19.54
N GLN A 73 -7.41 -11.09 18.28
CA GLN A 73 -7.41 -10.05 17.24
C GLN A 73 -7.86 -10.64 15.92
N PHE A 74 -8.68 -9.89 15.17
CA PHE A 74 -9.01 -10.25 13.79
C PHE A 74 -7.83 -9.93 12.89
N CYS A 75 -7.49 -10.87 12.03
CA CYS A 75 -6.37 -10.70 11.11
C CYS A 75 -6.60 -11.41 9.77
N LEU A 76 -5.78 -11.05 8.80
CA LEU A 76 -5.65 -11.72 7.53
C LEU A 76 -4.30 -12.45 7.47
N ILE A 77 -4.29 -13.65 6.92
CA ILE A 77 -3.08 -14.36 6.55
C ILE A 77 -2.90 -14.16 5.04
N LYS A 78 -1.75 -13.63 4.62
CA LYS A 78 -1.34 -13.62 3.21
C LYS A 78 -0.25 -14.67 3.01
N THR A 79 -0.45 -15.56 2.04
CA THR A 79 0.52 -16.60 1.67
C THR A 79 0.76 -16.57 0.18
N SER A 80 2.00 -16.88 -0.25
CA SER A 80 2.31 -17.11 -1.66
C SER A 80 1.85 -18.50 -2.10
N ASN A 81 1.45 -18.60 -3.35
CA ASN A 81 1.19 -19.89 -4.01
C ASN A 81 2.47 -20.57 -4.49
N LEU A 82 3.60 -19.87 -4.49
CA LEU A 82 4.91 -20.30 -4.97
C LEU A 82 5.98 -20.14 -3.88
N GLU A 83 7.14 -20.75 -4.05
CA GLU A 83 8.35 -20.50 -3.23
C GLU A 83 8.90 -19.10 -3.53
N ASP A 84 8.18 -18.08 -3.11
CA ASP A 84 8.34 -16.73 -3.63
C ASP A 84 9.02 -15.82 -2.58
N ALA A 85 10.15 -15.22 -2.98
CA ALA A 85 10.84 -14.22 -2.19
C ALA A 85 10.07 -12.88 -2.15
N GLY A 86 9.21 -12.60 -3.13
CA GLY A 86 8.46 -11.36 -3.24
C GLY A 86 7.56 -11.11 -2.03
N ILE A 87 6.85 -12.13 -1.55
CA ILE A 87 5.95 -11.98 -0.40
C ILE A 87 6.70 -11.68 0.92
N GLN A 88 7.92 -12.19 1.07
CA GLN A 88 8.78 -11.83 2.20
C GLN A 88 9.16 -10.35 2.14
N THR A 89 9.58 -9.89 0.96
CA THR A 89 9.94 -8.48 0.73
C THR A 89 8.73 -7.58 0.91
N GLU A 90 7.56 -7.96 0.38
CA GLU A 90 6.29 -7.24 0.59
C GLU A 90 5.99 -7.06 2.09
N ALA A 91 6.05 -8.15 2.85
CA ALA A 91 5.75 -8.11 4.29
C ALA A 91 6.69 -7.17 5.05
N PHE A 92 7.99 -7.18 4.73
CA PHE A 92 8.96 -6.26 5.34
C PHE A 92 8.76 -4.81 4.89
N ILE A 93 8.43 -4.55 3.63
CA ILE A 93 8.07 -3.20 3.15
C ILE A 93 6.84 -2.71 3.90
N GLN A 94 5.76 -3.51 3.98
CA GLN A 94 4.55 -3.12 4.69
C GLN A 94 4.83 -2.85 6.18
N TRP A 95 5.65 -3.67 6.82
CA TRP A 95 6.03 -3.48 8.22
C TRP A 95 6.81 -2.15 8.44
N ILE A 96 7.82 -1.84 7.62
CA ILE A 96 8.56 -0.58 7.79
C ILE A 96 7.69 0.64 7.46
N VAL A 97 6.83 0.53 6.46
CA VAL A 97 5.84 1.57 6.15
C VAL A 97 4.95 1.85 7.36
N GLN A 98 4.39 0.80 7.96
CA GLN A 98 3.57 0.91 9.16
C GLN A 98 4.34 1.56 10.32
N LYS A 99 5.58 1.13 10.58
CA LYS A 99 6.44 1.71 11.63
C LYS A 99 6.78 3.18 11.39
N THR A 100 7.05 3.54 10.14
CA THR A 100 7.33 4.92 9.75
C THR A 100 6.12 5.82 9.99
N LEU A 101 4.93 5.37 9.59
CA LEU A 101 3.68 6.10 9.80
C LEU A 101 3.27 6.12 11.27
N GLU A 102 3.53 5.07 12.05
CA GLU A 102 3.27 5.01 13.49
C GLU A 102 4.06 6.09 14.25
N ALA A 103 5.33 6.27 13.90
CA ALA A 103 6.17 7.33 14.47
C ALA A 103 5.64 8.75 14.22
N GLU A 104 4.79 8.93 13.21
CA GLU A 104 4.13 10.19 12.86
C GLU A 104 2.64 10.24 13.28
N GLY A 105 2.18 9.28 14.08
CA GLY A 105 0.78 9.18 14.53
C GLY A 105 -0.20 8.69 13.45
N LEU A 106 0.29 8.13 12.37
CA LEU A 106 -0.48 7.67 11.21
C LEU A 106 -0.44 6.14 11.03
N GLY A 107 -0.02 5.38 12.04
CA GLY A 107 0.21 3.93 11.93
C GLY A 107 -1.03 3.13 11.53
N SER A 108 -2.24 3.63 11.80
CA SER A 108 -3.48 2.97 11.37
C SER A 108 -3.76 3.07 9.86
N ARG A 109 -2.96 3.84 9.11
CA ARG A 109 -3.17 4.04 7.66
C ARG A 109 -2.69 2.89 6.78
N VAL A 110 -1.98 1.95 7.38
CA VAL A 110 -1.54 0.70 6.76
C VAL A 110 -1.81 -0.43 7.74
N PRO A 111 -2.33 -1.59 7.31
CA PRO A 111 -2.55 -2.73 8.19
C PRO A 111 -1.25 -3.16 8.87
N ARG A 112 -1.31 -3.31 10.20
CA ARG A 112 -0.16 -3.74 11.00
C ARG A 112 0.22 -5.17 10.66
N VAL A 113 1.48 -5.41 10.37
CA VAL A 113 2.03 -6.77 10.26
C VAL A 113 2.34 -7.29 11.67
N TYR A 114 1.87 -8.50 12.00
CA TYR A 114 2.10 -9.13 13.29
C TYR A 114 3.27 -10.12 13.27
N GLU A 115 3.29 -11.02 12.29
CA GLU A 115 4.36 -11.98 12.08
C GLU A 115 4.64 -12.20 10.60
N ILE A 116 5.90 -12.49 10.29
CA ILE A 116 6.34 -13.06 9.02
C ILE A 116 6.87 -14.46 9.33
N PHE A 117 6.38 -15.48 8.64
CA PHE A 117 6.68 -16.88 9.01
C PHE A 117 6.91 -17.76 7.77
N ARG A 118 7.49 -18.93 8.00
CA ARG A 118 7.55 -20.02 7.01
C ARG A 118 6.56 -21.12 7.38
N ASN A 119 5.81 -21.55 6.39
CA ASN A 119 4.91 -22.71 6.46
C ASN A 119 5.67 -24.04 6.50
N GLU A 120 4.96 -25.16 6.71
CA GLU A 120 5.53 -26.51 6.67
C GLU A 120 6.13 -26.87 5.33
N ASN A 121 5.56 -26.38 4.22
CA ASN A 121 6.08 -26.51 2.85
C ASN A 121 7.21 -25.53 2.51
N ASN A 122 7.71 -24.78 3.50
CA ASN A 122 8.75 -23.77 3.40
C ASN A 122 8.36 -22.48 2.64
N SER A 123 7.12 -22.33 2.17
CA SER A 123 6.62 -21.05 1.64
C SER A 123 6.56 -19.98 2.71
N VAL A 124 6.69 -18.71 2.32
CA VAL A 124 6.57 -17.58 3.24
C VAL A 124 5.13 -17.09 3.30
N GLY A 125 4.70 -16.67 4.46
CA GLY A 125 3.45 -15.97 4.69
C GLY A 125 3.61 -14.93 5.79
N PHE A 126 2.62 -14.07 5.93
CA PHE A 126 2.55 -13.11 7.03
C PHE A 126 1.12 -12.90 7.50
N THR A 127 0.99 -12.51 8.77
CA THR A 127 -0.28 -12.08 9.35
C THR A 127 -0.33 -10.56 9.42
N MET A 128 -1.49 -10.00 9.13
CA MET A 128 -1.72 -8.56 9.23
C MET A 128 -3.08 -8.25 9.85
N HIS A 129 -3.20 -7.08 10.46
CA HIS A 129 -4.46 -6.60 11.04
C HIS A 129 -5.56 -6.51 9.97
N GLU A 130 -6.74 -7.02 10.28
CA GLU A 130 -7.92 -6.79 9.43
C GLU A 130 -8.52 -5.41 9.73
N VAL A 131 -8.77 -4.62 8.70
CA VAL A 131 -9.47 -3.34 8.84
C VAL A 131 -10.97 -3.62 8.88
N LEU A 132 -11.50 -3.73 10.10
CA LEU A 132 -12.91 -4.03 10.34
C LEU A 132 -13.83 -2.91 9.85
N ASP A 133 -15.08 -3.27 9.51
CA ASP A 133 -16.10 -2.34 9.01
C ASP A 133 -15.62 -1.48 7.84
N SER A 134 -14.85 -2.10 6.97
CA SER A 134 -14.21 -1.44 5.84
C SER A 134 -14.87 -1.78 4.51
N LYS A 135 -14.67 -0.90 3.52
CA LYS A 135 -15.07 -1.09 2.13
C LYS A 135 -13.89 -0.81 1.20
N LEU A 136 -13.82 -1.50 0.08
CA LEU A 136 -12.93 -1.11 -1.01
C LEU A 136 -13.31 0.26 -1.56
N CYS A 137 -12.33 1.09 -1.88
CA CYS A 137 -12.52 2.45 -2.37
C CYS A 137 -13.38 2.49 -3.64
N GLY A 138 -13.12 1.61 -4.62
CA GLY A 138 -13.89 1.56 -5.86
C GLY A 138 -15.39 1.31 -5.63
N ARG A 139 -15.73 0.40 -4.73
CA ARG A 139 -17.12 0.15 -4.33
C ARG A 139 -17.73 1.36 -3.61
N PHE A 140 -17.00 1.97 -2.68
CA PHE A 140 -17.47 3.16 -1.98
C PHE A 140 -17.78 4.31 -2.95
N LEU A 141 -16.88 4.60 -3.90
CA LEU A 141 -17.08 5.65 -4.89
C LEU A 141 -18.29 5.38 -5.80
N SER A 142 -18.54 4.11 -6.16
CA SER A 142 -19.70 3.76 -6.99
C SER A 142 -21.04 3.92 -6.26
N GLU A 143 -21.05 3.84 -4.92
CA GLU A 143 -22.22 3.99 -4.06
C GLU A 143 -22.37 5.41 -3.47
N SER A 144 -21.37 6.28 -3.66
CA SER A 144 -21.32 7.61 -3.03
C SER A 144 -22.37 8.57 -3.59
N ARG A 145 -23.01 9.34 -2.68
CA ARG A 145 -23.88 10.46 -2.99
C ARG A 145 -23.16 11.82 -2.96
N THR A 146 -21.92 11.84 -2.46
CA THR A 146 -21.05 13.01 -2.32
C THR A 146 -19.72 12.78 -3.04
N LEU A 147 -19.81 12.20 -4.23
CA LEU A 147 -18.68 11.59 -4.95
C LEU A 147 -17.49 12.54 -5.09
N GLU A 148 -17.71 13.78 -5.49
CA GLU A 148 -16.63 14.75 -5.70
C GLU A 148 -15.89 15.06 -4.39
N ARG A 149 -16.64 15.32 -3.30
CA ARG A 149 -16.10 15.56 -1.97
C ARG A 149 -15.31 14.34 -1.48
N ASP A 150 -15.83 13.16 -1.72
CA ASP A 150 -15.16 11.92 -1.31
C ASP A 150 -13.87 11.72 -2.08
N ILE A 151 -13.82 11.98 -3.39
CA ILE A 151 -12.61 11.96 -4.20
C ILE A 151 -11.55 12.92 -3.65
N ILE A 152 -11.96 14.16 -3.32
CA ILE A 152 -11.06 15.16 -2.72
C ILE A 152 -10.44 14.61 -1.43
N HIS A 153 -11.25 14.07 -0.53
CA HIS A 153 -10.75 13.49 0.73
C HIS A 153 -9.85 12.26 0.50
N PHE A 154 -10.16 11.41 -0.48
CA PHE A 154 -9.30 10.28 -0.86
C PHE A 154 -7.94 10.75 -1.32
N LEU A 155 -7.93 11.63 -2.33
CA LEU A 155 -6.67 12.12 -2.90
C LEU A 155 -5.85 12.87 -1.87
N ALA A 156 -6.47 13.72 -1.05
CA ALA A 156 -5.75 14.49 -0.03
C ALA A 156 -5.13 13.60 1.05
N GLN A 157 -5.89 12.63 1.61
CA GLN A 157 -5.34 11.70 2.61
C GLN A 157 -4.22 10.84 2.01
N THR A 158 -4.44 10.26 0.82
CA THR A 158 -3.45 9.41 0.16
C THR A 158 -2.19 10.20 -0.18
N ALA A 159 -2.32 11.40 -0.74
CA ALA A 159 -1.18 12.25 -1.04
C ALA A 159 -0.39 12.63 0.23
N ALA A 160 -1.07 12.95 1.33
CA ALA A 160 -0.40 13.26 2.59
C ALA A 160 0.36 12.05 3.20
N ILE A 161 -0.16 10.83 3.02
CA ILE A 161 0.54 9.60 3.42
C ILE A 161 1.75 9.34 2.51
N LEU A 162 1.55 9.37 1.19
CA LEU A 162 2.61 9.10 0.22
C LEU A 162 3.77 10.08 0.34
N GLN A 163 3.50 11.36 0.57
CA GLN A 163 4.58 12.34 0.75
C GLN A 163 5.53 11.94 1.88
N ARG A 164 4.99 11.47 3.00
CA ARG A 164 5.81 10.99 4.12
C ARG A 164 6.61 9.75 3.77
N LEU A 165 5.99 8.84 3.02
CA LEU A 165 6.66 7.61 2.59
C LEU A 165 7.75 7.87 1.56
N GLU A 166 7.52 8.78 0.61
CA GLU A 166 8.54 9.21 -0.35
C GLU A 166 9.72 9.90 0.38
N GLU A 167 9.43 10.84 1.29
CA GLU A 167 10.46 11.59 2.02
C GLU A 167 11.28 10.72 2.97
N ARG A 168 10.66 9.73 3.62
CA ARG A 168 11.31 8.90 4.65
C ARG A 168 11.93 7.62 4.10
N LEU A 169 11.29 7.00 3.12
CA LEU A 169 11.62 5.67 2.64
C LEU A 169 12.01 5.63 1.16
N GLU A 170 11.82 6.74 0.42
CA GLU A 170 11.95 6.75 -1.05
C GLU A 170 11.10 5.61 -1.65
N LEU A 171 9.84 5.52 -1.21
CA LEU A 171 8.92 4.43 -1.53
C LEU A 171 8.01 4.80 -2.69
N ASP A 172 7.83 3.86 -3.61
CA ASP A 172 6.72 3.79 -4.55
C ASP A 172 5.91 2.52 -4.31
N HIS A 173 4.60 2.64 -4.28
CA HIS A 173 3.68 1.52 -4.21
C HIS A 173 3.59 0.76 -5.54
N ARG A 174 3.75 1.46 -6.66
CA ARG A 174 3.72 1.00 -8.05
C ARG A 174 2.40 0.40 -8.55
N ASP A 175 1.48 0.02 -7.67
CA ASP A 175 0.14 -0.51 -8.02
C ASP A 175 -0.96 0.21 -7.24
N LEU A 176 -0.82 1.51 -7.02
CA LEU A 176 -1.80 2.28 -6.26
C LEU A 176 -3.05 2.54 -7.11
N LYS A 177 -4.13 1.83 -6.79
CA LYS A 177 -5.43 1.91 -7.47
C LYS A 177 -6.56 1.86 -6.44
N ALA A 178 -7.79 2.13 -6.90
CA ALA A 178 -8.96 2.12 -6.02
C ALA A 178 -9.15 0.81 -5.25
N ASP A 179 -8.75 -0.34 -5.84
CA ASP A 179 -8.85 -1.66 -5.20
C ASP A 179 -7.80 -1.88 -4.10
N ASN A 180 -6.71 -1.09 -4.11
CA ASN A 180 -5.66 -1.13 -3.10
C ASN A 180 -5.82 -0.03 -2.03
N LEU A 181 -6.98 0.61 -2.00
CA LEU A 181 -7.41 1.51 -0.92
C LEU A 181 -8.63 0.94 -0.21
N ILE A 182 -8.55 0.85 1.10
CA ILE A 182 -9.65 0.45 1.98
C ILE A 182 -10.09 1.67 2.80
N ILE A 183 -11.39 1.75 3.08
CA ILE A 183 -11.99 2.83 3.86
C ILE A 183 -12.60 2.25 5.11
N SER A 184 -12.31 2.85 6.24
CA SER A 184 -13.09 2.64 7.47
C SER A 184 -13.95 3.88 7.77
N ALA A 185 -15.15 3.67 8.34
CA ALA A 185 -16.11 4.73 8.69
C ALA A 185 -15.68 5.56 9.92
N LYS A 186 -14.38 5.62 10.21
CA LYS A 186 -13.83 6.44 11.30
C LYS A 186 -13.41 7.79 10.75
N PRO A 187 -13.88 8.92 11.32
CA PRO A 187 -13.39 10.24 10.95
C PRO A 187 -11.87 10.35 11.08
N SER A 188 -11.28 11.15 10.24
CA SER A 188 -9.84 11.35 10.14
C SER A 188 -9.50 12.82 10.13
N SER A 189 -8.48 13.19 10.87
CA SER A 189 -7.86 14.51 10.83
C SER A 189 -6.36 14.36 10.60
N MET A 190 -5.83 15.04 9.60
CA MET A 190 -4.41 15.04 9.27
C MET A 190 -3.94 16.48 9.04
N LYS A 191 -2.70 16.78 9.41
CA LYS A 191 -2.09 18.09 9.16
C LYS A 191 -0.98 17.97 8.11
N TRP A 192 -0.99 18.90 7.16
CA TRP A 192 0.04 19.04 6.15
C TRP A 192 0.34 20.51 5.88
N LYS A 193 1.58 20.98 6.18
CA LYS A 193 2.07 22.36 5.90
C LYS A 193 1.03 23.45 6.22
N GLY A 194 0.33 23.33 7.35
CA GLY A 194 -0.70 24.30 7.78
C GLY A 194 -2.11 24.04 7.24
N ILE A 195 -2.30 23.12 6.31
CA ILE A 195 -3.61 22.64 5.86
C ILE A 195 -4.07 21.52 6.79
N THR A 196 -5.32 21.58 7.25
CA THR A 196 -5.96 20.50 7.98
C THR A 196 -6.89 19.74 7.04
N ILE A 197 -6.65 18.44 6.90
CA ILE A 197 -7.47 17.54 6.08
C ILE A 197 -8.42 16.83 7.03
N GLU A 198 -9.66 17.34 7.12
CA GLU A 198 -10.75 16.73 7.87
C GLU A 198 -11.55 15.83 6.94
N SER A 199 -11.79 14.58 7.32
CA SER A 199 -12.55 13.63 6.50
C SER A 199 -13.51 12.81 7.35
N PRO A 200 -14.72 12.49 6.84
CA PRO A 200 -15.67 11.61 7.53
C PRO A 200 -15.24 10.15 7.58
N PHE A 201 -14.18 9.78 6.89
CA PHE A 201 -13.65 8.42 6.82
C PHE A 201 -12.12 8.42 6.85
N THR A 202 -11.56 7.26 7.15
CA THR A 202 -10.12 7.01 7.15
C THR A 202 -9.73 6.14 5.96
N VAL A 203 -8.71 6.57 5.20
CA VAL A 203 -8.11 5.80 4.10
C VAL A 203 -6.98 4.93 4.63
N HIS A 204 -6.94 3.68 4.19
CA HIS A 204 -5.86 2.73 4.45
C HIS A 204 -5.29 2.24 3.12
N ILE A 205 -3.97 2.23 2.99
CA ILE A 205 -3.24 1.69 1.84
C ILE A 205 -2.91 0.23 2.12
N VAL A 206 -3.18 -0.64 1.15
CA VAL A 206 -2.95 -2.09 1.23
C VAL A 206 -2.25 -2.62 -0.01
N ASP A 207 -1.76 -3.86 0.05
CA ASP A 207 -1.17 -4.61 -1.05
C ASP A 207 0.13 -3.98 -1.59
N PHE A 208 1.21 -4.17 -0.87
CA PHE A 208 2.56 -3.73 -1.21
C PHE A 208 3.33 -4.72 -2.11
N GLY A 209 2.62 -5.66 -2.77
CA GLY A 209 3.22 -6.72 -3.59
C GLY A 209 4.02 -6.23 -4.81
N PHE A 210 3.82 -4.98 -5.24
CA PHE A 210 4.61 -4.32 -6.28
C PHE A 210 5.54 -3.23 -5.77
N ALA A 211 5.48 -2.94 -4.47
CA ALA A 211 6.18 -1.80 -3.89
C ALA A 211 7.70 -1.92 -4.00
N CYS A 212 8.33 -0.77 -4.16
CA CYS A 212 9.78 -0.65 -4.10
C CYS A 212 10.21 0.46 -3.15
N MET A 213 11.40 0.31 -2.61
CA MET A 213 12.08 1.35 -1.83
C MET A 213 13.44 1.63 -2.47
N GLY A 214 13.76 2.92 -2.62
CA GLY A 214 14.96 3.35 -3.31
C GLY A 214 15.98 4.05 -2.42
N ASN A 215 17.05 4.49 -3.07
CA ASN A 215 18.00 5.44 -2.52
C ASN A 215 18.58 6.25 -3.67
N SER A 216 18.24 7.53 -3.72
CA SER A 216 18.71 8.45 -4.78
C SER A 216 18.38 7.98 -6.20
N GLY A 217 17.16 7.45 -6.39
CA GLY A 217 16.68 6.97 -7.69
C GLY A 217 17.15 5.55 -8.08
N ILE A 218 17.84 4.85 -7.18
CA ILE A 218 18.24 3.44 -7.37
C ILE A 218 17.35 2.56 -6.52
N THR A 219 16.63 1.62 -7.15
CA THR A 219 15.80 0.63 -6.43
C THR A 219 16.68 -0.25 -5.54
N GLN A 220 16.30 -0.39 -4.27
CA GLN A 220 17.04 -1.15 -3.27
C GLN A 220 16.27 -2.37 -2.74
N MET A 221 14.96 -2.22 -2.63
CA MET A 221 14.03 -3.30 -2.31
C MET A 221 12.92 -3.29 -3.34
N ASP A 222 12.57 -4.45 -3.84
CA ASP A 222 11.55 -4.65 -4.85
C ASP A 222 10.72 -5.87 -4.49
N ALA A 223 9.43 -5.68 -4.24
CA ALA A 223 8.49 -6.77 -3.94
C ALA A 223 7.91 -7.40 -5.21
N SER A 224 8.10 -6.79 -6.40
CA SER A 224 7.49 -7.24 -7.65
C SER A 224 8.04 -8.55 -8.20
N ASP A 225 9.05 -9.12 -7.55
CA ASP A 225 9.68 -10.41 -7.91
C ASP A 225 10.04 -10.54 -9.41
N GLY A 226 10.60 -9.47 -9.97
CA GLY A 226 11.00 -9.43 -11.37
C GLY A 226 9.87 -9.23 -12.37
N THR A 227 8.63 -9.06 -11.93
CA THR A 227 7.48 -8.72 -12.79
C THR A 227 7.67 -7.36 -13.47
N LEU A 228 8.32 -6.42 -12.79
CA LEU A 228 8.68 -5.11 -13.33
C LEU A 228 10.14 -5.11 -13.81
N PRO A 229 10.50 -4.22 -14.76
CA PRO A 229 11.86 -4.15 -15.29
C PRO A 229 12.89 -3.98 -14.17
N PRO A 230 13.98 -4.76 -14.19
CA PRO A 230 15.09 -4.56 -13.28
C PRO A 230 15.66 -3.13 -13.46
N LEU A 231 16.16 -2.54 -12.36
CA LEU A 231 16.71 -1.19 -12.35
C LEU A 231 15.66 -0.07 -12.63
N ASP A 232 14.37 -0.37 -12.48
CA ASP A 232 13.35 0.66 -12.48
C ASP A 232 13.60 1.64 -11.32
N PRO A 233 13.86 2.95 -11.60
CA PRO A 233 14.13 3.92 -10.53
C PRO A 233 13.01 3.94 -9.49
N CYS A 234 13.38 4.12 -8.22
CA CYS A 234 12.46 4.21 -7.11
C CYS A 234 12.93 5.31 -6.12
N PRO A 235 12.06 6.25 -5.73
CA PRO A 235 10.73 6.50 -6.28
C PRO A 235 10.78 7.21 -7.64
N LYS A 236 9.68 7.14 -8.39
CA LYS A 236 9.43 7.97 -9.58
C LYS A 236 8.43 9.06 -9.28
N GLU A 237 8.73 10.22 -9.79
CA GLU A 237 7.96 11.43 -9.57
C GLU A 237 6.51 11.29 -10.01
N GLY A 238 5.58 11.32 -9.03
CA GLY A 238 4.14 11.32 -9.25
C GLY A 238 3.55 10.00 -9.74
N ARG A 239 4.30 8.89 -9.74
CA ARG A 239 3.84 7.60 -10.26
C ARG A 239 2.60 7.08 -9.54
N ASP A 240 2.64 7.00 -8.25
CA ASP A 240 1.56 6.38 -7.45
C ASP A 240 0.24 7.15 -7.53
N LEU A 241 0.30 8.48 -7.41
CA LEU A 241 -0.92 9.29 -7.54
C LEU A 241 -1.43 9.34 -8.99
N PHE A 242 -0.55 9.25 -9.99
CA PHE A 242 -0.98 9.08 -11.38
C PHE A 242 -1.76 7.78 -11.56
N HIS A 243 -1.25 6.64 -11.03
CA HIS A 243 -1.96 5.36 -11.03
C HIS A 243 -3.35 5.46 -10.37
N LEU A 244 -3.42 6.08 -9.20
CA LEU A 244 -4.67 6.25 -8.47
C LEU A 244 -5.67 7.12 -9.23
N ILE A 245 -5.22 8.25 -9.80
CA ILE A 245 -6.05 9.17 -10.58
C ILE A 245 -6.57 8.50 -11.84
N VAL A 246 -5.72 7.74 -12.55
CA VAL A 246 -6.14 6.91 -13.68
C VAL A 246 -7.22 5.91 -13.26
N SER A 247 -7.01 5.21 -12.13
CA SER A 247 -7.97 4.26 -11.57
C SER A 247 -9.30 4.91 -11.22
N PHE A 248 -9.30 6.08 -10.60
CA PHE A 248 -10.53 6.82 -10.31
C PHE A 248 -11.24 7.27 -11.60
N TYR A 249 -10.50 7.81 -12.55
CA TYR A 249 -11.06 8.25 -13.83
C TYR A 249 -11.64 7.10 -14.66
N SER A 250 -11.18 5.87 -14.46
CA SER A 250 -11.75 4.68 -15.11
C SER A 250 -13.18 4.37 -14.65
N ILE A 251 -13.58 4.84 -13.46
CA ILE A 251 -14.93 4.64 -12.91
C ILE A 251 -15.93 5.56 -13.64
N PRO A 252 -16.97 5.03 -14.32
CA PRO A 252 -17.90 5.86 -15.10
C PRO A 252 -18.60 6.96 -14.29
N SER A 253 -19.02 6.66 -13.05
CA SER A 253 -19.66 7.64 -12.17
C SER A 253 -18.73 8.80 -11.83
N VAL A 254 -17.43 8.56 -11.67
CA VAL A 254 -16.42 9.60 -11.46
C VAL A 254 -16.39 10.55 -12.64
N ARG A 255 -16.18 10.04 -13.87
CA ARG A 255 -16.09 10.87 -15.07
C ARG A 255 -17.32 11.76 -15.29
N THR A 256 -18.51 11.21 -15.05
CA THR A 256 -19.77 11.92 -15.36
C THR A 256 -20.18 12.94 -14.30
N GLN A 257 -19.72 12.79 -13.05
CA GLN A 257 -20.16 13.63 -11.94
C GLN A 257 -19.14 14.69 -11.50
N LEU A 258 -17.91 14.68 -12.05
CA LEU A 258 -16.94 15.73 -11.75
C LEU A 258 -17.44 17.11 -12.19
N THR A 259 -17.41 18.07 -11.27
CA THR A 259 -17.63 19.49 -11.58
C THR A 259 -16.43 20.10 -12.31
N GLU A 260 -16.59 21.29 -12.89
CA GLU A 260 -15.55 21.89 -13.72
C GLU A 260 -14.19 22.10 -12.99
N PRO A 261 -14.13 22.54 -11.73
CA PRO A 261 -12.86 22.69 -11.02
C PRO A 261 -12.08 21.36 -10.93
N LEU A 262 -12.75 20.28 -10.50
CA LEU A 262 -12.09 19.00 -10.32
C LEU A 262 -11.83 18.31 -11.67
N ARG A 263 -12.69 18.49 -12.66
CA ARG A 263 -12.46 18.01 -14.04
C ARG A 263 -11.20 18.61 -14.67
N SER A 264 -11.01 19.92 -14.48
CA SER A 264 -9.80 20.61 -14.93
C SER A 264 -8.52 20.04 -14.27
N LEU A 265 -8.58 19.78 -12.96
CA LEU A 265 -7.47 19.13 -12.23
C LEU A 265 -7.19 17.72 -12.78
N PHE A 266 -8.22 16.90 -12.98
CA PHE A 266 -8.04 15.55 -13.57
C PHE A 266 -7.44 15.64 -14.98
N SER A 267 -7.84 16.61 -15.80
CA SER A 267 -7.22 16.82 -17.12
C SER A 267 -5.72 17.12 -17.03
N THR A 268 -5.33 17.94 -16.06
CA THR A 268 -3.91 18.25 -15.79
C THR A 268 -3.16 17.00 -15.32
N TRP A 269 -3.70 16.29 -14.33
CA TRP A 269 -3.04 15.12 -13.75
C TRP A 269 -2.91 13.94 -14.72
N LEU A 270 -3.89 13.78 -15.64
CA LEU A 270 -3.86 12.75 -16.69
C LEU A 270 -3.00 13.10 -17.88
N THR A 271 -2.23 14.19 -17.83
CA THR A 271 -1.30 14.59 -18.90
C THR A 271 0.13 14.22 -18.54
N VAL A 272 0.77 13.41 -19.36
CA VAL A 272 2.17 12.99 -19.22
C VAL A 272 2.93 13.38 -20.48
N SER A 273 4.02 14.13 -20.35
CA SER A 273 4.83 14.60 -21.50
C SER A 273 3.97 15.22 -22.61
N ASP A 274 3.07 16.15 -22.22
CA ASP A 274 2.14 16.89 -23.09
C ASP A 274 1.10 16.02 -23.83
N LYS A 275 0.93 14.76 -23.41
CA LYS A 275 -0.06 13.85 -23.97
C LYS A 275 -1.12 13.45 -22.91
N SER A 276 -2.38 13.65 -23.26
CA SER A 276 -3.48 13.20 -22.40
C SER A 276 -3.63 11.68 -22.42
N CYS A 277 -3.68 11.09 -21.23
CA CYS A 277 -3.98 9.68 -21.00
C CYS A 277 -5.46 9.43 -20.72
N ALA A 278 -6.32 10.46 -20.72
CA ALA A 278 -7.75 10.34 -20.35
C ALA A 278 -8.48 9.29 -21.20
N GLY A 279 -8.29 9.28 -22.52
CA GLY A 279 -8.93 8.31 -23.42
C GLY A 279 -8.49 6.85 -23.18
N MET A 280 -7.26 6.64 -22.68
CA MET A 280 -6.79 5.31 -22.28
C MET A 280 -7.40 4.90 -20.93
N ALA A 281 -7.44 5.82 -19.97
CA ALA A 281 -8.05 5.61 -18.67
C ALA A 281 -9.57 5.32 -18.78
N GLU A 282 -10.26 5.98 -19.71
CA GLU A 282 -11.68 5.75 -19.98
C GLU A 282 -11.97 4.34 -20.50
N LYS A 283 -11.10 3.83 -21.36
CA LYS A 283 -11.24 2.51 -21.98
C LYS A 283 -10.73 1.37 -21.12
N TRP A 284 -10.25 1.59 -19.93
CA TRP A 284 -9.66 0.65 -18.95
C TRP A 284 -9.91 -0.84 -19.25
N LEU A 285 -9.35 -1.34 -20.35
CA LEU A 285 -9.49 -2.74 -20.77
C LEU A 285 -8.38 -3.62 -20.15
N SER A 286 -7.24 -3.02 -19.82
CA SER A 286 -6.14 -3.64 -19.07
C SER A 286 -5.30 -2.57 -18.39
N THR A 287 -4.60 -2.93 -17.31
CA THR A 287 -3.65 -2.04 -16.62
C THR A 287 -2.28 -2.03 -17.29
N GLU A 288 -2.03 -2.87 -18.27
CA GLU A 288 -0.72 -3.05 -18.92
C GLU A 288 -0.15 -1.75 -19.47
N TRP A 289 -0.98 -0.95 -20.16
CA TRP A 289 -0.53 0.32 -20.72
C TRP A 289 -0.02 1.28 -19.65
N LEU A 290 -0.64 1.25 -18.46
CA LEU A 290 -0.26 2.10 -17.34
C LEU A 290 1.13 1.73 -16.83
N TYR A 291 1.39 0.44 -16.63
CA TYR A 291 2.71 -0.05 -16.26
C TYR A 291 3.73 0.20 -17.35
N LEU A 292 3.39 0.00 -18.65
CA LEU A 292 4.28 0.30 -19.76
C LEU A 292 4.72 1.76 -19.81
N ILE A 293 3.82 2.70 -19.51
CA ILE A 293 4.16 4.13 -19.45
C ILE A 293 5.01 4.43 -18.22
N THR A 294 4.56 3.99 -17.04
CA THR A 294 5.17 4.38 -15.78
C THR A 294 6.44 3.61 -15.45
N SER A 295 6.69 2.45 -16.06
CA SER A 295 7.97 1.73 -15.96
C SER A 295 9.08 2.34 -16.81
N GLN A 296 8.76 3.23 -17.77
CA GLN A 296 9.80 3.89 -18.57
C GLN A 296 10.75 4.67 -17.67
N LYS A 297 12.07 4.53 -17.92
CA LYS A 297 13.12 5.16 -17.11
C LYS A 297 12.94 6.68 -16.96
N LYS A 298 12.38 7.35 -17.97
CA LYS A 298 12.17 8.81 -18.00
C LYS A 298 10.77 9.22 -17.54
N PHE A 299 9.96 8.29 -17.00
CA PHE A 299 8.64 8.67 -16.51
C PHE A 299 8.77 9.70 -15.40
N SER A 300 8.00 10.78 -15.52
CA SER A 300 7.82 11.83 -14.52
C SER A 300 6.47 12.48 -14.76
N ASN A 301 5.69 12.68 -13.73
CA ASN A 301 4.47 13.48 -13.73
C ASN A 301 4.47 14.44 -12.54
N PRO A 302 5.11 15.63 -12.68
CA PRO A 302 5.22 16.60 -11.59
C PRO A 302 3.88 17.06 -11.03
N SER A 303 2.81 17.10 -11.85
CA SER A 303 1.48 17.48 -11.40
C SER A 303 0.84 16.46 -10.46
N CYS A 304 1.30 15.21 -10.50
CA CYS A 304 0.88 14.12 -9.62
C CYS A 304 1.81 13.91 -8.42
N ARG A 305 2.77 14.80 -8.15
CA ARG A 305 3.50 14.73 -6.88
C ARG A 305 2.53 14.89 -5.71
N PRO A 306 2.76 14.21 -4.59
CA PRO A 306 1.91 14.37 -3.41
C PRO A 306 1.72 15.84 -3.00
N GLU A 307 2.80 16.62 -2.98
CA GLU A 307 2.75 18.05 -2.67
C GLU A 307 1.91 18.84 -3.67
N ALA A 308 2.05 18.59 -4.98
CA ALA A 308 1.30 19.30 -6.02
C ALA A 308 -0.20 19.00 -5.93
N ILE A 309 -0.56 17.74 -5.67
CA ILE A 309 -1.96 17.34 -5.43
C ILE A 309 -2.53 18.06 -4.20
N LEU A 310 -1.81 18.06 -3.09
CA LEU A 310 -2.27 18.72 -1.85
C LEU A 310 -2.43 20.24 -2.02
N GLN A 311 -1.52 20.90 -2.75
CA GLN A 311 -1.64 22.32 -3.07
C GLN A 311 -2.87 22.59 -3.94
N ALA A 312 -3.11 21.76 -4.97
CA ALA A 312 -4.25 21.90 -5.87
C ALA A 312 -5.61 21.66 -5.17
N LEU A 313 -5.65 20.72 -4.21
CA LEU A 313 -6.85 20.39 -3.44
C LEU A 313 -7.10 21.33 -2.25
N GLY A 314 -6.07 22.04 -1.76
CA GLY A 314 -6.18 22.91 -0.59
C GLY A 314 -7.39 23.87 -0.61
N PRO A 315 -7.68 24.57 -1.72
CA PRO A 315 -8.87 25.43 -1.83
C PRO A 315 -10.21 24.68 -1.83
N LEU A 316 -10.22 23.35 -2.01
CA LEU A 316 -11.42 22.51 -2.10
C LEU A 316 -11.69 21.72 -0.79
N LEU A 317 -10.72 21.70 0.13
CA LEU A 317 -10.82 21.08 1.45
C LEU A 317 -11.46 22.01 2.46
#